data_e4ce6930230cfade8f706bbc703f1817
#
_entry.id   e4ce6930230cfade8f706bbc703f1817
#
_cell.length_a   1.000
_cell.length_b   1.000
_cell.length_c   1.000
_cell.angle_alpha   90.00
_cell.angle_beta   90.00
_cell.angle_gamma   90.00
#
_symmetry.space_group_name_H-M   'P 1'
#
loop_
_entity.id
_entity.type
_entity.pdbx_description
1 polymer ?
#
loop_
_entity_poly.entity_id
_entity_poly.type
_entity_poly.pdbx_seq_one_letter_code
_entity_poly.pdbx_strand_id
1 'polypeptide(L)'
;VKENPQNARGLVCSAFLRDGDWNIVIKWCSDNGIPVNTDEKTYDPQAMNFVAANDFIDAAQKYISGYSEERAVVKRDEKTGKTVKTGEKKKITVNCTTTWTPGDVMVAENKGGLVRIVSTKEYSSQMPNVVIGIKKYMQDNRKSVEGMIKAIGEAGDQIKTYPDALTKAGEISAKIYNEKDGAYWTKYYRGVTQSDSQGNMVSLGGSKVFNLADNLELYGVGNNKTNVYASVYKVFGDIVSSIYPEYVKSYPEINQVLDLSYMLNVKSRSGNLVSADKVTYNNTGSLSETVAKRAWSIEFETGSANFTPQALNTLEDLYNQLNIASGLQVEIFGHTDNVGNSDSNMSLSEARAQA
;
A
#
# COMPACT_ATOMS: atom_id res chain seq x y z
N VAL A 1 -14.73 5.98 -10.32
CA VAL A 1 -13.36 6.10 -9.77
C VAL A 1 -12.43 5.06 -10.40
N LYS A 2 -12.81 3.79 -10.49
CA LYS A 2 -11.97 2.76 -11.14
C LYS A 2 -11.65 3.07 -12.60
N GLU A 3 -12.64 3.50 -13.39
CA GLU A 3 -12.45 3.85 -14.79
C GLU A 3 -11.67 5.16 -14.97
N ASN A 4 -11.89 6.11 -14.07
CA ASN A 4 -11.18 7.38 -14.04
C ASN A 4 -10.84 7.77 -12.59
N PRO A 5 -9.60 7.58 -12.14
CA PRO A 5 -9.16 7.93 -10.79
C PRO A 5 -9.41 9.39 -10.41
N GLN A 6 -9.39 10.32 -11.39
CA GLN A 6 -9.65 11.74 -11.11
C GLN A 6 -11.06 12.02 -10.54
N ASN A 7 -12.01 11.10 -10.73
CA ASN A 7 -13.33 11.18 -10.08
C ASN A 7 -13.27 10.99 -8.55
N ALA A 8 -12.10 10.70 -7.98
CA ALA A 8 -11.89 10.72 -6.53
C ALA A 8 -11.69 12.13 -5.96
N ARG A 9 -11.48 13.15 -6.80
CA ARG A 9 -11.44 14.54 -6.33
C ARG A 9 -12.79 14.94 -5.74
N GLY A 10 -12.74 15.53 -4.57
CA GLY A 10 -13.92 15.92 -3.81
C GLY A 10 -14.61 14.78 -3.03
N LEU A 11 -14.15 13.53 -3.15
CA LEU A 11 -14.64 12.47 -2.28
C LEU A 11 -14.22 12.70 -0.82
N VAL A 12 -15.03 12.15 0.09
CA VAL A 12 -14.84 12.23 1.54
C VAL A 12 -14.71 10.82 2.09
N CYS A 13 -13.52 10.47 2.53
CA CYS A 13 -13.17 9.15 2.99
C CYS A 13 -13.07 9.13 4.53
N SER A 14 -13.80 8.24 5.19
CA SER A 14 -13.56 7.96 6.60
C SER A 14 -12.33 7.06 6.75
N ALA A 15 -11.41 7.42 7.65
CA ALA A 15 -10.15 6.73 7.83
C ALA A 15 -9.61 6.87 9.25
N PHE A 16 -8.91 5.85 9.72
CA PHE A 16 -8.03 5.99 10.87
C PHE A 16 -6.74 6.63 10.38
N LEU A 17 -6.66 7.96 10.53
CA LEU A 17 -5.61 8.76 9.90
C LEU A 17 -4.22 8.40 10.42
N ARG A 18 -3.25 8.39 9.50
CA ARG A 18 -1.84 8.09 9.76
C ARG A 18 -1.57 6.64 10.15
N ASP A 19 -2.53 5.76 9.90
CA ASP A 19 -2.36 4.31 10.06
C ASP A 19 -2.22 3.59 8.70
N GLY A 20 -2.07 2.28 8.72
CA GLY A 20 -1.74 1.46 7.55
C GLY A 20 -2.81 1.50 6.45
N ASP A 21 -4.08 1.45 6.82
CA ASP A 21 -5.20 1.49 5.89
C ASP A 21 -5.34 2.86 5.20
N TRP A 22 -5.06 3.96 5.91
CA TRP A 22 -5.01 5.30 5.34
C TRP A 22 -3.83 5.46 4.37
N ASN A 23 -2.67 4.88 4.69
CA ASN A 23 -1.47 4.96 3.86
C ASN A 23 -1.68 4.41 2.44
N ILE A 24 -2.50 3.37 2.26
CA ILE A 24 -2.87 2.83 0.95
C ILE A 24 -3.55 3.90 0.08
N VAL A 25 -4.49 4.64 0.66
CA VAL A 25 -5.23 5.67 -0.09
C VAL A 25 -4.33 6.83 -0.47
N ILE A 26 -3.48 7.30 0.43
CA ILE A 26 -2.56 8.40 0.07
C ILE A 26 -1.53 7.99 -0.97
N LYS A 27 -1.05 6.73 -0.93
CA LYS A 27 -0.20 6.17 -1.99
C LYS A 27 -0.94 6.16 -3.32
N TRP A 28 -2.16 5.62 -3.34
CA TRP A 28 -3.00 5.59 -4.54
C TRP A 28 -3.32 7.00 -5.07
N CYS A 29 -3.60 7.96 -4.19
CA CYS A 29 -3.77 9.37 -4.57
C CYS A 29 -2.50 9.94 -5.20
N SER A 30 -1.33 9.67 -4.60
CA SER A 30 -0.03 10.09 -5.14
C SER A 30 0.22 9.51 -6.54
N ASP A 31 -0.04 8.22 -6.74
CA ASP A 31 0.17 7.55 -8.02
C ASP A 31 -0.73 8.07 -9.14
N ASN A 32 -1.90 8.61 -8.77
CA ASN A 32 -2.86 9.16 -9.72
C ASN A 32 -2.86 10.71 -9.78
N GLY A 33 -1.91 11.37 -9.12
CA GLY A 33 -1.82 12.84 -9.10
C GLY A 33 -3.04 13.51 -8.48
N ILE A 34 -3.66 12.87 -7.48
CA ILE A 34 -4.81 13.40 -6.74
C ILE A 34 -4.29 14.06 -5.46
N PRO A 35 -4.50 15.37 -5.27
CA PRO A 35 -4.15 16.03 -4.02
C PRO A 35 -4.86 15.41 -2.82
N VAL A 36 -4.21 15.45 -1.66
CA VAL A 36 -4.80 15.07 -0.38
C VAL A 36 -5.07 16.35 0.43
N ASN A 37 -6.27 16.48 0.97
CA ASN A 37 -6.59 17.56 1.91
C ASN A 37 -6.25 17.10 3.33
N THR A 38 -5.19 17.66 3.89
CA THR A 38 -4.68 17.33 5.24
C THR A 38 -5.36 18.14 6.35
N ASP A 39 -6.11 19.19 6.01
CA ASP A 39 -6.87 19.97 6.98
C ASP A 39 -8.27 19.38 7.17
N GLU A 40 -8.42 18.65 8.26
CA GLU A 40 -9.66 17.95 8.64
C GLU A 40 -10.85 18.90 8.93
N LYS A 41 -10.63 20.22 8.98
CA LYS A 41 -11.67 21.23 9.20
C LYS A 41 -12.19 21.86 7.91
N THR A 42 -11.58 21.53 6.79
CA THR A 42 -11.93 22.08 5.49
C THR A 42 -12.37 21.00 4.51
N TYR A 43 -13.02 21.45 3.45
CA TYR A 43 -13.38 20.64 2.29
C TYR A 43 -12.74 21.23 1.04
N ASP A 44 -11.94 20.43 0.37
CA ASP A 44 -11.31 20.78 -0.89
C ASP A 44 -11.95 19.96 -2.04
N PRO A 45 -12.69 20.60 -2.96
CA PRO A 45 -13.34 19.90 -4.07
C PRO A 45 -12.34 19.32 -5.09
N GLN A 46 -11.07 19.72 -5.04
CA GLN A 46 -10.02 19.25 -5.95
C GLN A 46 -9.15 18.16 -5.33
N ALA A 47 -9.40 17.76 -4.08
CA ALA A 47 -8.59 16.80 -3.35
C ALA A 47 -9.43 15.64 -2.81
N MET A 48 -8.77 14.53 -2.43
CA MET A 48 -9.35 13.56 -1.52
C MET A 48 -9.41 14.17 -0.13
N ASN A 49 -10.61 14.17 0.48
CA ASN A 49 -10.85 14.68 1.82
C ASN A 49 -11.01 13.53 2.80
N PHE A 50 -10.67 13.75 4.07
CA PHE A 50 -10.77 12.72 5.09
C PHE A 50 -11.61 13.17 6.28
N VAL A 51 -12.38 12.24 6.82
CA VAL A 51 -13.03 12.33 8.14
C VAL A 51 -12.28 11.38 9.06
N ALA A 52 -11.68 11.93 10.11
CA ALA A 52 -10.94 11.14 11.08
C ALA A 52 -11.85 10.14 11.80
N ALA A 53 -11.37 8.93 11.96
CA ALA A 53 -11.96 7.87 12.75
C ALA A 53 -11.03 7.49 13.90
N ASN A 54 -11.59 6.93 14.99
CA ASN A 54 -10.82 6.51 16.16
C ASN A 54 -10.05 5.20 15.89
N ASP A 55 -10.58 4.39 14.98
CA ASP A 55 -9.99 3.14 14.51
C ASP A 55 -10.66 2.75 13.16
N PHE A 56 -10.25 1.62 12.60
CA PHE A 56 -10.77 1.10 11.33
C PHE A 56 -12.24 0.64 11.42
N ILE A 57 -12.74 0.27 12.59
CA ILE A 57 -14.16 -0.07 12.82
C ILE A 57 -15.00 1.20 12.80
N ASP A 58 -14.58 2.26 13.51
CA ASP A 58 -15.25 3.56 13.50
C ASP A 58 -15.25 4.14 12.06
N ALA A 59 -14.18 3.97 11.29
CA ALA A 59 -14.14 4.35 9.88
C ALA A 59 -15.23 3.63 9.06
N ALA A 60 -15.36 2.32 9.22
CA ALA A 60 -16.42 1.54 8.60
C ALA A 60 -17.83 1.99 9.02
N GLN A 61 -18.05 2.24 10.31
CA GLN A 61 -19.32 2.71 10.86
C GLN A 61 -19.73 4.08 10.33
N LYS A 62 -18.78 5.03 10.21
CA LYS A 62 -19.02 6.35 9.61
C LYS A 62 -19.46 6.24 8.16
N TYR A 63 -18.86 5.32 7.40
CA TYR A 63 -19.28 5.07 6.03
C TYR A 63 -20.66 4.40 5.96
N ILE A 64 -20.95 3.40 6.79
CA ILE A 64 -22.24 2.70 6.84
C ILE A 64 -23.36 3.69 7.17
N SER A 65 -23.18 4.53 8.18
CA SER A 65 -24.18 5.50 8.65
C SER A 65 -24.33 6.71 7.72
N GLY A 66 -23.42 6.92 6.77
CA GLY A 66 -23.40 8.15 5.96
C GLY A 66 -23.11 9.38 6.82
N TYR A 67 -22.13 9.28 7.73
CA TYR A 67 -21.72 10.38 8.59
C TYR A 67 -21.56 11.68 7.81
N SER A 68 -22.05 12.77 8.37
CA SER A 68 -22.02 14.07 7.74
C SER A 68 -21.65 15.16 8.73
N GLU A 69 -20.94 16.17 8.27
CA GLU A 69 -20.59 17.36 9.04
C GLU A 69 -20.47 18.58 8.13
N GLU A 70 -20.43 19.78 8.70
CA GLU A 70 -20.25 21.02 7.96
C GLU A 70 -18.78 21.44 7.97
N ARG A 71 -18.20 21.74 6.81
CA ARG A 71 -16.83 22.21 6.66
C ARG A 71 -16.72 23.47 5.84
N ALA A 72 -15.73 24.30 6.15
CA ALA A 72 -15.36 25.44 5.33
C ALA A 72 -14.80 24.96 3.99
N VAL A 73 -15.28 25.54 2.88
CA VAL A 73 -14.79 25.22 1.54
C VAL A 73 -13.49 25.97 1.27
N VAL A 74 -12.51 25.27 0.70
CA VAL A 74 -11.27 25.87 0.22
C VAL A 74 -11.16 25.77 -1.29
N LYS A 75 -10.45 26.72 -1.88
CA LYS A 75 -10.02 26.71 -3.28
C LYS A 75 -8.52 26.42 -3.32
N ARG A 76 -8.13 25.43 -4.10
CA ARG A 76 -6.72 25.05 -4.32
C ARG A 76 -6.17 25.80 -5.55
N ASP A 77 -4.99 26.35 -5.40
CA ASP A 77 -4.18 26.80 -6.52
C ASP A 77 -3.44 25.60 -7.13
N GLU A 78 -3.69 25.31 -8.39
CA GLU A 78 -3.17 24.11 -9.07
C GLU A 78 -1.64 24.13 -9.25
N LYS A 79 -1.03 25.32 -9.32
CA LYS A 79 0.42 25.45 -9.52
C LYS A 79 1.20 25.32 -8.24
N THR A 80 0.69 25.88 -7.15
CA THR A 80 1.40 25.92 -5.86
C THR A 80 0.89 24.91 -4.85
N GLY A 81 -0.27 24.30 -5.09
CA GLY A 81 -0.96 23.41 -4.15
C GLY A 81 -1.54 24.13 -2.92
N LYS A 82 -1.35 25.44 -2.79
CA LYS A 82 -1.85 26.22 -1.64
C LYS A 82 -3.37 26.33 -1.67
N THR A 83 -3.99 26.29 -0.50
CA THR A 83 -5.43 26.42 -0.33
C THR A 83 -5.81 27.74 0.36
N VAL A 84 -6.93 28.32 -0.07
CA VAL A 84 -7.49 29.55 0.52
C VAL A 84 -8.97 29.29 0.81
N LYS A 85 -9.45 29.69 1.99
CA LYS A 85 -10.89 29.63 2.35
C LYS A 85 -11.71 30.52 1.44
N THR A 86 -12.81 29.98 0.89
CA THR A 86 -13.72 30.73 0.02
C THR A 86 -14.74 31.61 0.79
N GLY A 87 -14.91 31.35 2.09
CA GLY A 87 -16.00 31.91 2.90
C GLY A 87 -17.27 31.06 2.90
N GLU A 88 -17.36 30.10 1.99
CA GLU A 88 -18.49 29.16 1.91
C GLU A 88 -18.33 28.00 2.90
N LYS A 89 -19.46 27.42 3.28
CA LYS A 89 -19.54 26.17 4.02
C LYS A 89 -20.29 25.12 3.23
N LYS A 90 -19.93 23.88 3.41
CA LYS A 90 -20.56 22.73 2.76
C LYS A 90 -20.81 21.63 3.76
N LYS A 91 -22.02 21.09 3.76
CA LYS A 91 -22.29 19.81 4.42
C LYS A 91 -21.66 18.71 3.57
N ILE A 92 -20.63 18.08 4.11
CA ILE A 92 -19.97 16.92 3.51
C ILE A 92 -20.60 15.64 4.06
N THR A 93 -20.56 14.57 3.26
CA THR A 93 -21.01 13.22 3.66
C THR A 93 -19.94 12.23 3.29
N VAL A 94 -19.64 11.31 4.20
CA VAL A 94 -18.70 10.19 3.95
C VAL A 94 -19.26 9.29 2.85
N ASN A 95 -18.50 9.15 1.78
CA ASN A 95 -18.85 8.36 0.59
C ASN A 95 -17.82 7.32 0.18
N CYS A 96 -16.71 7.23 0.93
CA CYS A 96 -15.75 6.13 0.88
C CYS A 96 -15.13 5.90 2.26
N THR A 97 -14.47 4.76 2.43
CA THR A 97 -13.81 4.38 3.68
C THR A 97 -12.56 3.58 3.43
N THR A 98 -11.60 3.69 4.34
CA THR A 98 -10.49 2.75 4.46
C THR A 98 -10.71 1.91 5.69
N THR A 99 -10.55 0.62 5.56
CA THR A 99 -10.74 -0.32 6.67
C THR A 99 -10.11 -1.66 6.34
N TRP A 100 -9.98 -2.53 7.32
CA TRP A 100 -9.63 -3.94 7.17
C TRP A 100 -10.63 -4.84 7.90
N THR A 101 -10.42 -6.15 7.85
CA THR A 101 -11.27 -7.12 8.54
C THR A 101 -11.19 -6.96 10.07
N PRO A 102 -12.33 -6.82 10.79
CA PRO A 102 -13.70 -7.09 10.36
C PRO A 102 -14.49 -5.90 9.78
N GLY A 103 -13.91 -4.71 9.65
CA GLY A 103 -14.62 -3.53 9.15
C GLY A 103 -15.12 -3.68 7.70
N ASP A 104 -14.34 -4.30 6.81
CA ASP A 104 -14.75 -4.62 5.44
C ASP A 104 -15.97 -5.55 5.40
N VAL A 105 -16.04 -6.53 6.30
CA VAL A 105 -17.18 -7.42 6.47
C VAL A 105 -18.40 -6.65 6.94
N MET A 106 -18.25 -5.78 7.94
CA MET A 106 -19.34 -4.93 8.44
C MET A 106 -19.91 -4.05 7.33
N VAL A 107 -19.08 -3.46 6.50
CA VAL A 107 -19.53 -2.63 5.37
C VAL A 107 -20.29 -3.47 4.35
N ALA A 108 -19.77 -4.65 3.99
CA ALA A 108 -20.44 -5.56 3.06
C ALA A 108 -21.83 -6.00 3.56
N GLU A 109 -21.94 -6.32 4.84
CA GLU A 109 -23.18 -6.80 5.45
C GLU A 109 -24.22 -5.71 5.68
N ASN A 110 -23.80 -4.48 6.04
CA ASN A 110 -24.71 -3.43 6.49
C ASN A 110 -24.98 -2.32 5.45
N LYS A 111 -24.14 -2.21 4.43
CA LYS A 111 -24.33 -1.22 3.36
C LYS A 111 -24.41 -1.87 1.98
N GLY A 112 -23.43 -2.69 1.62
CA GLY A 112 -23.38 -3.33 0.30
C GLY A 112 -23.13 -2.35 -0.84
N GLY A 113 -23.21 -2.85 -2.06
CA GLY A 113 -23.00 -2.05 -3.28
C GLY A 113 -21.55 -1.54 -3.42
N LEU A 114 -20.60 -2.29 -2.87
CA LEU A 114 -19.22 -1.84 -2.72
C LEU A 114 -18.40 -2.03 -3.99
N VAL A 115 -17.54 -1.06 -4.25
CA VAL A 115 -16.47 -1.17 -5.24
C VAL A 115 -15.15 -0.95 -4.51
N ARG A 116 -14.32 -2.01 -4.44
CA ARG A 116 -12.96 -1.88 -3.95
C ARG A 116 -12.12 -1.14 -4.97
N ILE A 117 -11.53 -0.02 -4.58
CA ILE A 117 -10.70 0.82 -5.44
C ILE A 117 -9.26 0.29 -5.44
N VAL A 118 -8.69 0.09 -4.25
CA VAL A 118 -7.32 -0.37 -4.03
C VAL A 118 -7.23 -1.13 -2.71
N SER A 119 -6.30 -2.06 -2.63
CA SER A 119 -6.02 -2.83 -1.42
C SER A 119 -4.56 -3.30 -1.39
N THR A 120 -4.18 -4.03 -0.36
CA THR A 120 -2.90 -4.75 -0.28
C THR A 120 -2.78 -5.87 -1.32
N LYS A 121 -3.84 -6.17 -2.08
CA LYS A 121 -3.77 -7.09 -3.21
C LYS A 121 -3.03 -6.46 -4.38
N GLU A 122 -3.28 -5.18 -4.63
CA GLU A 122 -2.63 -4.38 -5.67
C GLU A 122 -1.23 -3.91 -5.21
N TYR A 123 -1.14 -3.39 -4.00
CA TYR A 123 0.12 -2.97 -3.37
C TYR A 123 0.60 -4.02 -2.37
N SER A 124 0.99 -5.19 -2.87
CA SER A 124 1.18 -6.41 -2.07
C SER A 124 2.31 -6.34 -1.04
N SER A 125 3.24 -5.42 -1.18
CA SER A 125 4.38 -5.25 -0.26
C SER A 125 4.26 -4.01 0.63
N GLN A 126 3.13 -3.30 0.59
CA GLN A 126 2.98 -2.00 1.26
C GLN A 126 2.99 -2.08 2.79
N MET A 127 2.48 -3.15 3.37
CA MET A 127 2.31 -3.27 4.83
C MET A 127 3.09 -4.45 5.40
N PRO A 128 4.43 -4.44 5.32
CA PRO A 128 5.23 -5.46 5.97
C PRO A 128 5.15 -5.29 7.48
N ASN A 129 4.92 -6.39 8.19
CA ASN A 129 5.06 -6.40 9.65
C ASN A 129 6.53 -6.38 10.03
N VAL A 130 6.86 -5.55 11.01
CA VAL A 130 8.24 -5.39 11.50
C VAL A 130 8.32 -5.56 13.01
N VAL A 131 9.45 -6.03 13.49
CA VAL A 131 9.78 -6.02 14.91
C VAL A 131 10.59 -4.76 15.19
N ILE A 132 10.05 -3.87 16.00
CA ILE A 132 10.73 -2.65 16.44
C ILE A 132 11.09 -2.76 17.93
N GLY A 133 12.20 -2.17 18.32
CA GLY A 133 12.64 -2.20 19.71
C GLY A 133 13.74 -1.18 20.00
N ILE A 134 13.96 -0.94 21.29
CA ILE A 134 15.05 -0.08 21.75
C ILE A 134 16.38 -0.78 21.45
N LYS A 135 17.25 -0.15 20.67
CA LYS A 135 18.51 -0.71 20.19
C LYS A 135 19.33 -1.37 21.32
N LYS A 136 19.52 -0.65 22.45
CA LYS A 136 20.26 -1.19 23.60
C LYS A 136 19.62 -2.45 24.17
N TYR A 137 18.28 -2.45 24.36
CA TYR A 137 17.56 -3.61 24.87
C TYR A 137 17.72 -4.82 23.93
N MET A 138 17.56 -4.61 22.63
CA MET A 138 17.71 -5.68 21.63
C MET A 138 19.14 -6.25 21.65
N GLN A 139 20.16 -5.41 21.77
CA GLN A 139 21.56 -5.85 21.86
C GLN A 139 21.82 -6.65 23.13
N ASP A 140 21.37 -6.15 24.29
CA ASP A 140 21.57 -6.81 25.59
C ASP A 140 20.78 -8.15 25.70
N ASN A 141 19.65 -8.24 24.98
CA ASN A 141 18.75 -9.40 25.00
C ASN A 141 18.71 -10.16 23.67
N ARG A 142 19.82 -10.15 22.93
CA ARG A 142 19.90 -10.68 21.57
C ARG A 142 19.29 -12.07 21.40
N LYS A 143 19.58 -13.01 22.30
CA LYS A 143 19.04 -14.38 22.26
C LYS A 143 17.52 -14.43 22.32
N SER A 144 16.91 -13.57 23.15
CA SER A 144 15.45 -13.48 23.30
C SER A 144 14.80 -12.92 22.03
N VAL A 145 15.40 -11.87 21.44
CA VAL A 145 14.93 -11.28 20.19
C VAL A 145 15.04 -12.28 19.03
N GLU A 146 16.18 -12.97 18.90
CA GLU A 146 16.35 -14.04 17.90
C GLU A 146 15.37 -15.19 18.13
N GLY A 147 15.11 -15.56 19.38
CA GLY A 147 14.11 -16.58 19.75
C GLY A 147 12.69 -16.18 19.31
N MET A 148 12.32 -14.92 19.48
CA MET A 148 11.03 -14.38 19.03
C MET A 148 10.93 -14.42 17.49
N ILE A 149 11.95 -13.96 16.77
CA ILE A 149 11.99 -13.99 15.29
C ILE A 149 11.85 -15.43 14.79
N LYS A 150 12.57 -16.35 15.42
CA LYS A 150 12.49 -17.79 15.12
C LYS A 150 11.07 -18.32 15.31
N ALA A 151 10.45 -18.03 16.45
CA ALA A 151 9.09 -18.49 16.76
C ALA A 151 8.05 -17.95 15.77
N ILE A 152 8.17 -16.67 15.34
CA ILE A 152 7.31 -16.07 14.32
C ILE A 152 7.50 -16.80 12.98
N GLY A 153 8.74 -17.07 12.57
CA GLY A 153 9.05 -17.80 11.34
C GLY A 153 8.50 -19.23 11.36
N GLU A 154 8.68 -19.95 12.46
CA GLU A 154 8.17 -21.32 12.65
C GLU A 154 6.63 -21.37 12.65
N ALA A 155 5.97 -20.39 13.26
CA ALA A 155 4.51 -20.29 13.18
C ALA A 155 4.04 -20.08 11.72
N GLY A 156 4.74 -19.27 10.94
CA GLY A 156 4.50 -19.12 9.51
C GLY A 156 4.68 -20.46 8.75
N ASP A 157 5.73 -21.20 9.03
CA ASP A 157 5.98 -22.53 8.45
C ASP A 157 4.83 -23.51 8.77
N GLN A 158 4.37 -23.51 10.02
CA GLN A 158 3.25 -24.38 10.44
C GLN A 158 1.97 -24.06 9.69
N ILE A 159 1.62 -22.78 9.57
CA ILE A 159 0.40 -22.36 8.85
C ILE A 159 0.46 -22.70 7.36
N LYS A 160 1.65 -22.59 6.74
CA LYS A 160 1.86 -22.98 5.34
C LYS A 160 1.84 -24.50 5.11
N THR A 161 2.23 -25.27 6.11
CA THR A 161 2.43 -26.72 5.97
C THR A 161 1.22 -27.53 6.43
N TYR A 162 0.57 -27.11 7.51
CA TYR A 162 -0.48 -27.89 8.17
C TYR A 162 -1.84 -27.20 8.06
N PRO A 163 -2.87 -27.85 7.45
CA PRO A 163 -4.20 -27.26 7.28
C PRO A 163 -4.85 -26.80 8.60
N ASP A 164 -4.60 -27.53 9.70
CA ASP A 164 -5.20 -27.22 11.00
C ASP A 164 -4.52 -26.06 11.73
N ALA A 165 -3.31 -25.68 11.34
CA ALA A 165 -2.57 -24.60 11.99
C ALA A 165 -3.27 -23.23 11.78
N LEU A 166 -3.86 -23.01 10.61
CA LEU A 166 -4.65 -21.79 10.37
C LEU A 166 -5.93 -21.75 11.23
N THR A 167 -6.59 -22.90 11.43
CA THR A 167 -7.74 -23.02 12.34
C THR A 167 -7.32 -22.66 13.76
N LYS A 168 -6.18 -23.17 14.20
CA LYS A 168 -5.62 -22.85 15.53
C LYS A 168 -5.25 -21.37 15.65
N ALA A 169 -4.71 -20.77 14.61
CA ALA A 169 -4.45 -19.32 14.58
C ALA A 169 -5.77 -18.52 14.72
N GLY A 170 -6.84 -18.93 14.04
CA GLY A 170 -8.17 -18.33 14.19
C GLY A 170 -8.72 -18.40 15.61
N GLU A 171 -8.60 -19.55 16.27
CA GLU A 171 -9.01 -19.73 17.67
C GLU A 171 -8.21 -18.83 18.63
N ILE A 172 -6.90 -18.70 18.41
CA ILE A 172 -6.02 -17.82 19.18
C ILE A 172 -6.42 -16.35 18.98
N SER A 173 -6.68 -15.94 17.75
CA SER A 173 -7.11 -14.58 17.42
C SER A 173 -8.44 -14.23 18.09
N ALA A 174 -9.44 -15.12 18.01
CA ALA A 174 -10.72 -14.93 18.68
C ALA A 174 -10.55 -14.72 20.21
N LYS A 175 -9.65 -15.48 20.82
CA LYS A 175 -9.33 -15.36 22.25
C LYS A 175 -8.60 -14.05 22.59
N ILE A 176 -7.60 -13.66 21.77
CA ILE A 176 -6.77 -12.47 22.03
C ILE A 176 -7.60 -11.20 21.83
N TYR A 177 -8.33 -11.11 20.73
CA TYR A 177 -9.16 -9.94 20.42
C TYR A 177 -10.48 -9.92 21.18
N ASN A 178 -10.86 -11.04 21.80
CA ASN A 178 -12.15 -11.22 22.48
C ASN A 178 -13.32 -10.84 21.58
N GLU A 179 -13.24 -11.21 20.32
CA GLU A 179 -14.18 -10.85 19.27
C GLU A 179 -14.42 -12.02 18.33
N LYS A 180 -15.69 -12.31 18.00
CA LYS A 180 -16.09 -13.40 17.12
C LYS A 180 -15.58 -14.77 17.62
N ASP A 181 -15.61 -15.76 16.76
CA ASP A 181 -15.10 -17.11 17.04
C ASP A 181 -13.93 -17.49 16.12
N GLY A 182 -13.29 -18.63 16.37
CA GLY A 182 -12.16 -19.11 15.59
C GLY A 182 -12.53 -19.42 14.13
N ALA A 183 -13.77 -19.85 13.87
CA ALA A 183 -14.26 -20.13 12.53
C ALA A 183 -14.37 -18.86 11.68
N TYR A 184 -14.86 -17.77 12.29
CA TYR A 184 -14.90 -16.44 11.69
C TYR A 184 -13.50 -15.98 11.25
N TRP A 185 -12.53 -15.99 12.17
CA TRP A 185 -11.16 -15.57 11.87
C TRP A 185 -10.50 -16.45 10.82
N THR A 186 -10.67 -17.77 10.90
CA THR A 186 -10.13 -18.72 9.91
C THR A 186 -10.70 -18.46 8.51
N LYS A 187 -12.00 -18.20 8.41
CA LYS A 187 -12.69 -17.87 7.15
C LYS A 187 -12.07 -16.64 6.51
N TYR A 188 -11.92 -15.57 7.27
CA TYR A 188 -11.43 -14.29 6.73
C TYR A 188 -9.92 -14.25 6.58
N TYR A 189 -9.15 -15.03 7.32
CA TYR A 189 -7.72 -15.22 7.03
C TYR A 189 -7.49 -15.91 5.68
N ARG A 190 -8.31 -16.89 5.33
CA ARG A 190 -8.27 -17.52 3.98
C ARG A 190 -8.73 -16.56 2.89
N GLY A 191 -9.57 -15.61 3.23
CA GLY A 191 -10.33 -14.82 2.28
C GLY A 191 -11.55 -15.57 1.74
N VAL A 192 -12.58 -14.83 1.46
CA VAL A 192 -13.86 -15.36 0.96
C VAL A 192 -14.48 -14.42 -0.06
N THR A 193 -15.13 -14.99 -1.08
CA THR A 193 -16.00 -14.26 -1.97
C THR A 193 -17.45 -14.61 -1.60
N GLN A 194 -18.22 -13.60 -1.22
CA GLN A 194 -19.60 -13.75 -0.76
C GLN A 194 -20.47 -12.58 -1.24
N SER A 195 -21.79 -12.76 -1.20
CA SER A 195 -22.72 -11.67 -1.51
C SER A 195 -22.70 -10.62 -0.41
N ASP A 196 -22.71 -9.35 -0.80
CA ASP A 196 -22.97 -8.22 0.11
C ASP A 196 -24.49 -8.07 0.35
N SER A 197 -24.88 -7.07 1.15
CA SER A 197 -26.29 -6.81 1.48
C SER A 197 -27.15 -6.37 0.29
N GLN A 198 -26.55 -6.05 -0.84
CA GLN A 198 -27.25 -5.72 -2.10
C GLN A 198 -27.15 -6.85 -3.15
N GLY A 199 -26.58 -8.00 -2.78
CA GLY A 199 -26.44 -9.16 -3.66
C GLY A 199 -25.22 -9.14 -4.59
N ASN A 200 -24.33 -8.15 -4.48
CA ASN A 200 -23.10 -8.12 -5.27
C ASN A 200 -22.04 -9.03 -4.66
N MET A 201 -21.31 -9.74 -5.52
CA MET A 201 -20.20 -10.58 -5.07
C MET A 201 -19.00 -9.72 -4.71
N VAL A 202 -18.54 -9.82 -3.45
CA VAL A 202 -17.39 -9.08 -2.92
C VAL A 202 -16.37 -10.04 -2.33
N SER A 203 -15.08 -9.75 -2.55
CA SER A 203 -13.98 -10.48 -1.92
C SER A 203 -13.57 -9.77 -0.64
N LEU A 204 -13.62 -10.50 0.48
CA LEU A 204 -13.35 -10.01 1.82
C LEU A 204 -12.21 -10.79 2.47
N GLY A 205 -11.45 -10.11 3.32
CA GLY A 205 -10.32 -10.73 4.01
C GLY A 205 -9.21 -11.15 3.04
N GLY A 206 -8.50 -12.22 3.41
CA GLY A 206 -7.34 -12.75 2.71
C GLY A 206 -6.04 -12.21 3.30
N SER A 207 -5.31 -13.07 4.01
CA SER A 207 -4.02 -12.72 4.62
C SER A 207 -2.92 -13.56 4.01
N LYS A 208 -1.80 -12.92 3.69
CA LYS A 208 -0.58 -13.62 3.30
C LYS A 208 0.25 -13.91 4.55
N VAL A 209 0.58 -15.18 4.74
CA VAL A 209 1.41 -15.61 5.87
C VAL A 209 2.86 -15.65 5.43
N PHE A 210 3.73 -14.95 6.15
CA PHE A 210 5.17 -14.95 5.93
C PHE A 210 5.87 -15.87 6.92
N ASN A 211 6.76 -16.70 6.40
CA ASN A 211 7.74 -17.44 7.17
C ASN A 211 9.13 -16.79 7.10
N LEU A 212 10.15 -17.43 7.65
CA LEU A 212 11.51 -16.91 7.59
C LEU A 212 12.02 -16.78 6.15
N ALA A 213 11.73 -17.74 5.28
CA ALA A 213 12.17 -17.70 3.88
C ALA A 213 11.53 -16.52 3.10
N ASP A 214 10.23 -16.26 3.29
CA ASP A 214 9.56 -15.10 2.67
C ASP A 214 10.19 -13.78 3.13
N ASN A 215 10.53 -13.67 4.42
CA ASN A 215 11.19 -12.48 4.95
C ASN A 215 12.59 -12.30 4.37
N LEU A 216 13.36 -13.39 4.17
CA LEU A 216 14.66 -13.31 3.53
C LEU A 216 14.56 -12.79 2.08
N GLU A 217 13.52 -13.19 1.35
CA GLU A 217 13.24 -12.67 0.00
C GLU A 217 12.83 -11.19 0.04
N LEU A 218 11.94 -10.80 0.98
CA LEU A 218 11.47 -9.42 1.13
C LEU A 218 12.61 -8.43 1.40
N TYR A 219 13.57 -8.83 2.25
CA TYR A 219 14.72 -8.00 2.62
C TYR A 219 15.93 -8.13 1.67
N GLY A 220 15.81 -8.87 0.58
CA GLY A 220 16.86 -9.00 -0.42
C GLY A 220 18.08 -9.81 0.03
N VAL A 221 17.93 -10.66 1.05
CA VAL A 221 18.98 -11.53 1.60
C VAL A 221 18.72 -13.03 1.36
N GLY A 222 17.67 -13.33 0.61
CA GLY A 222 17.33 -14.63 0.05
C GLY A 222 17.94 -14.85 -1.34
N ASN A 223 17.19 -15.50 -2.22
CA ASN A 223 17.53 -15.65 -3.63
C ASN A 223 17.34 -14.32 -4.39
N ASN A 224 16.23 -13.62 -4.14
CA ASN A 224 16.02 -12.25 -4.57
C ASN A 224 17.01 -11.33 -3.84
N LYS A 225 17.65 -10.42 -4.60
CA LYS A 225 18.62 -9.46 -4.06
C LYS A 225 18.02 -8.06 -3.90
N THR A 226 16.79 -7.86 -4.33
CA THR A 226 16.06 -6.60 -4.16
C THR A 226 15.52 -6.50 -2.74
N ASN A 227 15.93 -5.47 -2.01
CA ASN A 227 15.34 -5.15 -0.72
C ASN A 227 14.03 -4.37 -0.92
N VAL A 228 12.93 -5.11 -1.07
CA VAL A 228 11.59 -4.53 -1.27
C VAL A 228 11.16 -3.68 -0.07
N TYR A 229 11.56 -4.07 1.15
CA TYR A 229 11.28 -3.28 2.35
C TYR A 229 11.94 -1.89 2.29
N ALA A 230 13.16 -1.78 1.78
CA ALA A 230 13.82 -0.49 1.60
C ALA A 230 13.05 0.42 0.64
N SER A 231 12.50 -0.14 -0.45
CA SER A 231 11.63 0.59 -1.39
C SER A 231 10.35 1.08 -0.70
N VAL A 232 9.70 0.23 0.11
CA VAL A 232 8.52 0.60 0.91
C VAL A 232 8.85 1.75 1.86
N TYR A 233 9.94 1.62 2.62
CA TYR A 233 10.40 2.62 3.58
C TYR A 233 10.65 3.97 2.93
N LYS A 234 11.37 3.98 1.78
CA LYS A 234 11.65 5.20 1.03
C LYS A 234 10.37 5.85 0.49
N VAL A 235 9.55 5.11 -0.23
CA VAL A 235 8.35 5.65 -0.87
C VAL A 235 7.37 6.23 0.15
N PHE A 236 7.12 5.52 1.25
CA PHE A 236 6.21 6.04 2.28
C PHE A 236 6.86 7.15 3.12
N GLY A 237 8.16 7.09 3.35
CA GLY A 237 8.92 8.19 3.96
C GLY A 237 8.79 9.48 3.15
N ASP A 238 8.96 9.42 1.84
CA ASP A 238 8.82 10.56 0.93
C ASP A 238 7.38 11.09 0.92
N ILE A 239 6.39 10.21 0.81
CA ILE A 239 4.96 10.59 0.82
C ILE A 239 4.59 11.28 2.15
N VAL A 240 4.93 10.68 3.28
CA VAL A 240 4.57 11.23 4.60
C VAL A 240 5.29 12.53 4.88
N SER A 241 6.58 12.65 4.54
CA SER A 241 7.33 13.91 4.69
C SER A 241 6.76 15.03 3.81
N SER A 242 6.26 14.70 2.62
CA SER A 242 5.63 15.66 1.73
C SER A 242 4.24 16.10 2.21
N ILE A 243 3.45 15.17 2.74
CA ILE A 243 2.05 15.43 3.13
C ILE A 243 1.97 16.01 4.55
N TYR A 244 2.82 15.57 5.47
CA TYR A 244 2.84 15.96 6.88
C TYR A 244 4.24 16.40 7.36
N PRO A 245 4.81 17.46 6.75
CA PRO A 245 6.14 17.94 7.12
C PRO A 245 6.25 18.44 8.58
N GLU A 246 5.11 18.76 9.21
CA GLU A 246 5.05 19.16 10.62
C GLU A 246 5.31 17.99 11.58
N TYR A 247 5.02 16.74 11.16
CA TYR A 247 5.29 15.53 11.94
C TYR A 247 6.58 14.84 11.51
N VAL A 248 6.85 14.79 10.22
CA VAL A 248 8.02 14.09 9.65
C VAL A 248 8.70 15.01 8.65
N LYS A 249 9.63 15.86 9.15
CA LYS A 249 10.44 16.74 8.28
C LYS A 249 11.42 15.98 7.40
N SER A 250 11.98 14.92 7.96
CA SER A 250 12.88 13.98 7.30
C SER A 250 12.86 12.67 8.07
N TYR A 251 13.29 11.61 7.43
CA TYR A 251 13.43 10.30 8.06
C TYR A 251 14.86 9.78 7.85
N PRO A 252 15.39 8.93 8.75
CA PRO A 252 16.76 8.44 8.66
C PRO A 252 16.92 7.50 7.46
N GLU A 253 18.16 7.34 7.00
CA GLU A 253 18.48 6.33 6.00
C GLU A 253 18.16 4.92 6.52
N ILE A 254 17.72 4.04 5.63
CA ILE A 254 17.27 2.68 6.00
C ILE A 254 18.31 1.89 6.79
N ASN A 255 19.60 2.06 6.47
CA ASN A 255 20.70 1.37 7.13
C ASN A 255 20.93 1.83 8.59
N GLN A 256 20.33 2.94 9.00
CA GLN A 256 20.40 3.44 10.39
C GLN A 256 19.32 2.82 11.29
N VAL A 257 18.23 2.32 10.68
CA VAL A 257 17.06 1.80 11.39
C VAL A 257 16.82 0.30 11.17
N LEU A 258 17.35 -0.28 10.11
CA LEU A 258 17.19 -1.70 9.78
C LEU A 258 18.43 -2.49 10.21
N ASP A 259 18.22 -3.49 11.06
CA ASP A 259 19.25 -4.46 11.47
C ASP A 259 18.82 -5.88 11.13
N LEU A 260 19.31 -6.41 10.02
CA LEU A 260 19.02 -7.75 9.54
C LEU A 260 19.85 -8.84 10.24
N SER A 261 20.83 -8.48 11.09
CA SER A 261 21.76 -9.44 11.69
C SER A 261 21.06 -10.46 12.60
N TYR A 262 19.95 -10.08 13.23
CA TYR A 262 19.12 -10.99 14.03
C TYR A 262 18.51 -12.09 13.19
N MET A 263 17.88 -11.72 12.09
CA MET A 263 17.23 -12.65 11.16
C MET A 263 18.27 -13.57 10.47
N LEU A 264 19.40 -13.01 10.05
CA LEU A 264 20.50 -13.78 9.45
C LEU A 264 21.11 -14.78 10.43
N ASN A 265 21.21 -14.43 11.71
CA ASN A 265 21.65 -15.38 12.75
C ASN A 265 20.64 -16.50 12.99
N VAL A 266 19.34 -16.19 12.95
CA VAL A 266 18.30 -17.24 13.00
C VAL A 266 18.43 -18.16 11.79
N LYS A 267 18.54 -17.60 10.57
CA LYS A 267 18.77 -18.39 9.35
C LYS A 267 19.97 -19.34 9.47
N SER A 268 21.10 -18.83 9.97
CA SER A 268 22.35 -19.63 10.06
C SER A 268 22.27 -20.83 11.02
N ARG A 269 21.32 -20.80 11.96
CA ARG A 269 21.07 -21.85 12.95
C ARG A 269 19.84 -22.70 12.62
N SER A 270 19.09 -22.32 11.60
CA SER A 270 17.94 -23.08 11.11
C SER A 270 18.44 -24.14 10.14
N GLY A 271 17.82 -25.33 10.18
CA GLY A 271 18.04 -26.36 9.16
C GLY A 271 17.40 -25.98 7.81
N ASN A 272 16.83 -26.95 7.14
CA ASN A 272 16.08 -26.70 5.91
C ASN A 272 14.85 -25.84 6.22
N LEU A 273 14.75 -24.69 5.55
CA LEU A 273 13.59 -23.80 5.65
C LEU A 273 12.45 -24.30 4.76
N VAL A 274 11.22 -24.13 5.21
CA VAL A 274 10.06 -24.20 4.33
C VAL A 274 10.19 -23.09 3.28
N SER A 275 10.01 -23.45 2.01
CA SER A 275 10.24 -22.53 0.89
C SER A 275 9.40 -21.26 1.00
N ALA A 276 9.97 -20.15 0.56
CA ALA A 276 9.22 -18.94 0.31
C ALA A 276 8.15 -19.15 -0.77
N ASP A 277 7.09 -18.35 -0.71
CA ASP A 277 6.10 -18.31 -1.78
C ASP A 277 6.76 -17.84 -3.09
N LYS A 278 6.48 -18.57 -4.17
CA LYS A 278 6.98 -18.17 -5.48
C LYS A 278 6.13 -17.01 -6.00
N VAL A 279 6.79 -15.92 -6.36
CA VAL A 279 6.15 -14.87 -7.17
C VAL A 279 6.12 -15.35 -8.61
N THR A 280 4.92 -15.54 -9.15
CA THR A 280 4.73 -15.86 -10.57
C THR A 280 4.32 -14.60 -11.31
N TYR A 281 5.11 -14.23 -12.30
CA TYR A 281 4.78 -13.13 -13.20
C TYR A 281 4.07 -13.69 -14.42
N ASN A 282 2.89 -13.18 -14.71
CA ASN A 282 2.17 -13.48 -15.95
C ASN A 282 2.23 -12.22 -16.85
N ASN A 283 2.99 -12.29 -17.91
CA ASN A 283 3.19 -11.20 -18.88
C ASN A 283 2.35 -11.36 -20.18
N THR A 284 1.43 -12.32 -20.21
CA THR A 284 0.66 -12.64 -21.43
C THR A 284 -0.79 -12.15 -21.39
N GLY A 285 -1.24 -11.52 -20.31
CA GLY A 285 -2.59 -11.01 -20.15
C GLY A 285 -2.74 -9.57 -20.61
N SER A 286 -3.85 -9.21 -21.24
CA SER A 286 -4.24 -7.81 -21.40
C SER A 286 -4.54 -7.18 -20.06
N LEU A 287 -4.22 -5.88 -19.89
CA LEU A 287 -4.58 -5.13 -18.70
C LEU A 287 -6.11 -5.05 -18.62
N SER A 288 -6.67 -5.57 -17.53
CA SER A 288 -8.13 -5.62 -17.33
C SER A 288 -8.66 -4.39 -16.60
N GLU A 289 -7.86 -3.80 -15.70
CA GLU A 289 -8.22 -2.62 -14.91
C GLU A 289 -6.96 -1.76 -14.70
N THR A 290 -7.13 -0.44 -14.74
CA THR A 290 -6.06 0.51 -14.41
C THR A 290 -6.13 0.89 -12.94
N VAL A 291 -5.13 0.52 -12.15
CA VAL A 291 -5.02 0.92 -10.73
C VAL A 291 -4.47 2.33 -10.61
N ALA A 292 -3.44 2.65 -11.41
CA ALA A 292 -2.82 3.96 -11.44
C ALA A 292 -2.25 4.27 -12.83
N LYS A 293 -2.19 5.55 -13.15
CA LYS A 293 -1.50 6.07 -14.33
C LYS A 293 -0.62 7.24 -13.92
N ARG A 294 0.68 7.11 -14.12
CA ARG A 294 1.66 8.14 -13.75
C ARG A 294 2.59 8.47 -14.91
N ALA A 295 2.84 9.75 -15.13
CA ALA A 295 3.86 10.22 -16.04
C ALA A 295 5.20 10.39 -15.29
N TRP A 296 6.29 10.00 -15.95
CA TRP A 296 7.65 10.13 -15.44
C TRP A 296 8.46 10.96 -16.42
N SER A 297 9.10 12.00 -15.93
CA SER A 297 10.03 12.82 -16.76
C SER A 297 11.40 12.16 -16.73
N ILE A 298 11.60 11.16 -17.58
CA ILE A 298 12.87 10.49 -17.77
C ILE A 298 13.59 11.15 -18.94
N GLU A 299 14.74 11.72 -18.67
CA GLU A 299 15.53 12.45 -19.68
C GLU A 299 16.43 11.50 -20.47
N PHE A 300 16.40 11.66 -21.78
CA PHE A 300 17.27 10.93 -22.72
C PHE A 300 18.18 11.90 -23.45
N GLU A 301 19.33 11.39 -23.91
CA GLU A 301 20.18 12.12 -24.84
C GLU A 301 19.42 12.44 -26.14
N THR A 302 19.76 13.55 -26.78
CA THR A 302 19.07 14.00 -27.99
C THR A 302 19.15 12.95 -29.10
N GLY A 303 18.00 12.56 -29.63
CA GLY A 303 17.89 11.57 -30.70
C GLY A 303 18.27 10.14 -30.28
N SER A 304 18.33 9.84 -29.01
CA SER A 304 18.79 8.57 -28.45
C SER A 304 17.79 8.02 -27.41
N ALA A 305 17.92 6.73 -27.13
CA ALA A 305 17.30 6.05 -25.99
C ALA A 305 18.28 5.87 -24.81
N ASN A 306 19.46 6.50 -24.86
CA ASN A 306 20.38 6.50 -23.73
C ASN A 306 19.91 7.50 -22.66
N PHE A 307 19.93 7.08 -21.41
CA PHE A 307 19.57 7.95 -20.30
C PHE A 307 20.62 9.01 -20.04
N THR A 308 20.18 10.21 -19.70
CA THR A 308 21.09 11.23 -19.15
C THR A 308 21.47 10.87 -17.70
N PRO A 309 22.60 11.39 -17.16
CA PRO A 309 22.92 11.22 -15.75
C PRO A 309 21.82 11.71 -14.80
N GLN A 310 21.07 12.74 -15.19
CA GLN A 310 19.96 13.30 -14.44
C GLN A 310 18.75 12.35 -14.35
N ALA A 311 18.58 11.46 -15.34
CA ALA A 311 17.51 10.47 -15.34
C ALA A 311 17.65 9.43 -14.21
N LEU A 312 18.86 9.20 -13.68
CA LEU A 312 19.12 8.14 -12.69
C LEU A 312 18.25 8.25 -11.43
N ASN A 313 18.06 9.45 -10.90
CA ASN A 313 17.22 9.64 -9.72
C ASN A 313 15.74 9.31 -10.01
N THR A 314 15.25 9.71 -11.19
CA THR A 314 13.88 9.42 -11.64
C THR A 314 13.68 7.91 -11.86
N LEU A 315 14.68 7.23 -12.40
CA LEU A 315 14.68 5.77 -12.57
C LEU A 315 14.72 5.05 -11.23
N GLU A 316 15.46 5.54 -10.25
CA GLU A 316 15.48 4.99 -8.91
C GLU A 316 14.11 5.12 -8.23
N ASP A 317 13.45 6.27 -8.38
CA ASP A 317 12.09 6.45 -7.88
C ASP A 317 11.10 5.51 -8.56
N LEU A 318 11.16 5.38 -9.89
CA LEU A 318 10.35 4.43 -10.64
C LEU A 318 10.58 2.99 -10.16
N TYR A 319 11.83 2.57 -9.99
CA TYR A 319 12.20 1.27 -9.47
C TYR A 319 11.57 1.00 -8.09
N ASN A 320 11.68 1.95 -7.16
CA ASN A 320 11.09 1.83 -5.83
C ASN A 320 9.56 1.72 -5.88
N GLN A 321 8.89 2.49 -6.75
CA GLN A 321 7.45 2.42 -6.94
C GLN A 321 7.00 1.06 -7.50
N LEU A 322 7.71 0.50 -8.46
CA LEU A 322 7.42 -0.80 -9.06
C LEU A 322 7.62 -1.96 -8.06
N ASN A 323 8.63 -1.89 -7.21
CA ASN A 323 8.86 -2.89 -6.16
C ASN A 323 7.68 -3.01 -5.17
N ILE A 324 7.01 -1.90 -4.86
CA ILE A 324 5.84 -1.90 -3.98
C ILE A 324 4.63 -2.52 -4.67
N ALA A 325 4.52 -2.31 -5.97
CA ALA A 325 3.40 -2.74 -6.80
C ALA A 325 3.65 -4.12 -7.46
N SER A 326 4.38 -5.01 -6.81
CA SER A 326 4.78 -6.32 -7.36
C SER A 326 3.60 -7.24 -7.74
N GLY A 327 2.39 -6.94 -7.29
CA GLY A 327 1.15 -7.64 -7.69
C GLY A 327 0.48 -7.09 -8.96
N LEU A 328 1.06 -6.05 -9.58
CA LEU A 328 0.48 -5.38 -10.75
C LEU A 328 1.26 -5.71 -12.04
N GLN A 329 0.55 -5.65 -13.16
CA GLN A 329 1.15 -5.57 -14.49
C GLN A 329 1.38 -4.10 -14.85
N VAL A 330 2.48 -3.82 -15.54
CA VAL A 330 2.87 -2.47 -15.94
C VAL A 330 2.94 -2.39 -17.45
N GLU A 331 2.36 -1.34 -18.02
CA GLU A 331 2.50 -0.96 -19.41
C GLU A 331 3.27 0.37 -19.46
N ILE A 332 4.34 0.43 -20.26
CA ILE A 332 5.23 1.56 -20.36
C ILE A 332 5.10 2.18 -21.74
N PHE A 333 4.87 3.50 -21.79
CA PHE A 333 4.79 4.28 -23.01
C PHE A 333 5.96 5.26 -23.07
N GLY A 334 6.79 5.15 -24.10
CA GLY A 334 7.80 6.16 -24.42
C GLY A 334 7.19 7.27 -25.28
N HIS A 335 7.73 8.48 -25.18
CA HIS A 335 7.28 9.62 -25.95
C HIS A 335 8.48 10.37 -26.56
N THR A 336 8.26 11.03 -27.70
CA THR A 336 9.15 12.00 -28.31
C THR A 336 8.40 13.33 -28.50
N ASP A 337 9.09 14.39 -28.84
CA ASP A 337 8.47 15.60 -29.37
C ASP A 337 7.94 15.36 -30.82
N ASN A 338 7.36 16.37 -31.42
CA ASN A 338 6.81 16.32 -32.76
C ASN A 338 7.77 16.87 -33.84
N VAL A 339 9.06 17.03 -33.52
CA VAL A 339 10.05 17.52 -34.45
C VAL A 339 10.64 16.34 -35.21
N GLY A 340 10.66 16.44 -36.55
CA GLY A 340 11.26 15.43 -37.42
C GLY A 340 10.28 14.48 -38.10
N ASN A 341 10.77 13.32 -38.53
CA ASN A 341 9.97 12.31 -39.22
C ASN A 341 9.16 11.47 -38.26
N SER A 342 7.88 11.25 -38.54
CA SER A 342 6.93 10.50 -37.69
C SER A 342 7.37 9.07 -37.41
N ASP A 343 7.88 8.35 -38.43
CA ASP A 343 8.28 6.94 -38.29
C ASP A 343 9.54 6.79 -37.45
N SER A 344 10.49 7.75 -37.63
CA SER A 344 11.68 7.83 -36.80
C SER A 344 11.32 8.13 -35.32
N ASN A 345 10.38 9.03 -35.08
CA ASN A 345 9.89 9.36 -33.76
C ASN A 345 9.16 8.19 -33.11
N MET A 346 8.38 7.44 -33.86
CA MET A 346 7.73 6.22 -33.38
C MET A 346 8.78 5.19 -32.92
N SER A 347 9.75 4.88 -33.77
CA SER A 347 10.83 3.94 -33.44
C SER A 347 11.66 4.41 -32.23
N LEU A 348 11.90 5.72 -32.09
CA LEU A 348 12.59 6.27 -30.94
C LEU A 348 11.77 6.20 -29.66
N SER A 349 10.45 6.42 -29.76
CA SER A 349 9.55 6.28 -28.59
C SER A 349 9.47 4.84 -28.07
N GLU A 350 9.43 3.87 -28.98
CA GLU A 350 9.51 2.45 -28.65
C GLU A 350 10.84 2.07 -28.00
N ALA A 351 11.96 2.51 -28.59
CA ALA A 351 13.28 2.29 -28.01
C ALA A 351 13.42 2.88 -26.60
N ARG A 352 12.85 4.06 -26.35
CA ARG A 352 12.83 4.70 -25.02
C ARG A 352 11.97 3.96 -24.01
N ALA A 353 10.86 3.36 -24.46
CA ALA A 353 10.03 2.52 -23.59
C ALA A 353 10.70 1.19 -23.24
N GLN A 354 11.59 0.68 -24.11
CA GLN A 354 12.34 -0.56 -23.92
C GLN A 354 13.60 -0.38 -23.08
N ALA A 355 14.20 0.80 -23.05
CA ALA A 355 15.39 1.11 -22.27
C ALA A 355 15.14 1.09 -20.77
#